data_e3f72bacd8f74a33b59c2d2aea9d2a6a
#
_entry.id   e3f72bacd8f74a33b59c2d2aea9d2a6a
#
_cell.length_a   1.000
_cell.length_b   1.000
_cell.length_c   1.000
_cell.angle_alpha   90.00
_cell.angle_beta   90.00
_cell.angle_gamma   90.00
#
_symmetry.space_group_name_H-M   'P 1'
#
loop_
_entity.id
_entity.type
_entity.pdbx_description
1 polymer ?
#
loop_
_entity_poly.entity_id
_entity_poly.type
_entity_poly.pdbx_seq_one_letter_code
_entity_poly.pdbx_strand_id
1 'polypeptide(L)'
;MELKNKKVFFLGDSITEGAGVSAVENRFTDVFGRETGAIVSNFGLSATRIARQTKPSEWWAQADKDFIMRADDMPSGADVVVVFGGTNDFGHGDAPLGEFSDRTEYTFFGALHVLYTKLINKYPEATIVVLTPLHRISENAVVNEIGLETKPLAEYVCAIKKVAEYYSLPVLDLWSVSGMQPSVEMIKTTLMPDGLHPSDAGAKRIAERLAGFLSIL
;
A
#
# COMPACT_ATOMS: atom_id res chain seq x y z
N MET A 1 4.23 20.18 3.55
CA MET A 1 3.31 20.58 4.66
C MET A 1 3.95 20.38 6.02
N GLU A 2 3.52 21.10 7.07
CA GLU A 2 3.89 20.80 8.46
C GLU A 2 3.06 19.61 8.97
N LEU A 3 3.73 18.59 9.51
CA LEU A 3 3.09 17.33 9.93
C LEU A 3 2.78 17.24 11.42
N LYS A 4 3.39 18.09 12.25
CA LYS A 4 3.18 18.09 13.69
C LYS A 4 1.71 18.28 14.06
N ASN A 5 1.17 17.35 14.87
CA ASN A 5 -0.24 17.29 15.29
C ASN A 5 -1.24 16.98 14.16
N LYS A 6 -0.81 16.74 12.93
CA LYS A 6 -1.69 16.28 11.85
C LYS A 6 -2.13 14.83 12.06
N LYS A 7 -3.41 14.56 11.82
CA LYS A 7 -3.97 13.21 11.87
C LYS A 7 -3.69 12.50 10.54
N VAL A 8 -2.80 11.51 10.58
CA VAL A 8 -2.39 10.74 9.40
C VAL A 8 -2.92 9.32 9.51
N PHE A 9 -3.80 8.94 8.59
CA PHE A 9 -4.41 7.61 8.53
C PHE A 9 -3.74 6.78 7.45
N PHE A 10 -3.33 5.56 7.81
CA PHE A 10 -2.66 4.63 6.91
C PHE A 10 -3.57 3.45 6.58
N LEU A 11 -4.07 3.38 5.36
CA LEU A 11 -4.79 2.24 4.83
C LEU A 11 -3.79 1.36 4.06
N GLY A 12 -3.63 0.11 4.49
CA GLY A 12 -2.64 -0.76 3.88
C GLY A 12 -2.80 -2.25 4.23
N ASP A 13 -1.84 -3.02 3.78
CA ASP A 13 -1.73 -4.47 3.97
C ASP A 13 -0.77 -4.84 5.13
N SER A 14 -0.10 -6.01 5.02
CA SER A 14 0.87 -6.51 6.01
C SER A 14 2.04 -5.57 6.24
N ILE A 15 2.50 -4.85 5.23
CA ILE A 15 3.61 -3.91 5.36
C ILE A 15 3.19 -2.74 6.26
N THR A 16 1.97 -2.27 6.11
CA THR A 16 1.39 -1.21 6.95
C THR A 16 1.07 -1.74 8.36
N GLU A 17 0.54 -2.96 8.48
CA GLU A 17 0.31 -3.62 9.77
C GLU A 17 1.60 -3.81 10.56
N GLY A 18 2.73 -3.98 9.86
CA GLY A 18 4.06 -4.10 10.45
C GLY A 18 4.63 -5.51 10.42
N ALA A 19 4.22 -6.34 9.46
CA ALA A 19 4.88 -7.62 9.23
C ALA A 19 6.38 -7.40 8.89
N GLY A 20 7.24 -8.19 9.52
CA GLY A 20 8.69 -8.13 9.34
C GLY A 20 9.44 -7.26 10.35
N VAL A 21 8.75 -6.39 11.11
CA VAL A 21 9.40 -5.61 12.17
C VAL A 21 9.43 -6.35 13.50
N SER A 22 10.42 -6.02 14.33
CA SER A 22 10.64 -6.69 15.62
C SER A 22 9.67 -6.25 16.73
N ALA A 23 9.08 -5.05 16.60
CA ALA A 23 8.15 -4.47 17.58
C ALA A 23 7.22 -3.46 16.91
N VAL A 24 6.07 -3.18 17.55
CA VAL A 24 5.05 -2.24 17.05
C VAL A 24 5.62 -0.85 16.81
N GLU A 25 6.44 -0.36 17.70
CA GLU A 25 7.10 0.95 17.62
C GLU A 25 8.08 1.09 16.44
N ASN A 26 8.44 -0.02 15.79
CA ASN A 26 9.32 -0.08 14.63
C ASN A 26 8.56 -0.14 13.29
N ARG A 27 7.23 -0.21 13.31
CA ARG A 27 6.43 -0.05 12.08
C ARG A 27 6.77 1.27 11.40
N PHE A 28 6.76 1.31 10.09
CA PHE A 28 7.06 2.56 9.40
C PHE A 28 6.07 3.69 9.78
N THR A 29 4.83 3.36 10.12
CA THR A 29 3.80 4.30 10.57
C THR A 29 4.14 4.91 11.92
N ASP A 30 4.61 4.09 12.88
CA ASP A 30 4.97 4.54 14.23
C ASP A 30 6.28 5.32 14.22
N VAL A 31 7.26 4.89 13.43
CA VAL A 31 8.50 5.64 13.17
C VAL A 31 8.17 7.00 12.57
N PHE A 32 7.33 7.03 11.54
CA PHE A 32 6.87 8.27 10.90
C PHE A 32 6.21 9.22 11.92
N GLY A 33 5.27 8.72 12.73
CA GLY A 33 4.61 9.52 13.77
C GLY A 33 5.58 10.11 14.77
N ARG A 34 6.53 9.31 15.24
CA ARG A 34 7.57 9.74 16.20
C ARG A 34 8.51 10.80 15.62
N GLU A 35 8.91 10.65 14.37
CA GLU A 35 9.86 11.57 13.73
C GLU A 35 9.22 12.89 13.27
N THR A 36 7.94 12.87 12.90
CA THR A 36 7.23 14.05 12.38
C THR A 36 6.36 14.76 13.41
N GLY A 37 6.03 14.11 14.53
CA GLY A 37 5.05 14.60 15.50
C GLY A 37 3.60 14.47 15.03
N ALA A 38 3.34 13.69 13.97
CA ALA A 38 2.00 13.40 13.49
C ALA A 38 1.26 12.44 14.44
N ILE A 39 -0.06 12.56 14.49
CA ILE A 39 -0.97 11.65 15.19
C ILE A 39 -1.37 10.55 14.20
N VAL A 40 -0.81 9.36 14.38
CA VAL A 40 -0.95 8.25 13.43
C VAL A 40 -2.09 7.32 13.82
N SER A 41 -2.87 6.90 12.84
CA SER A 41 -3.80 5.77 12.94
C SER A 41 -3.45 4.74 11.87
N ASN A 42 -3.12 3.53 12.29
CA ASN A 42 -2.72 2.44 11.42
C ASN A 42 -3.90 1.50 11.16
N PHE A 43 -4.36 1.45 9.91
CA PHE A 43 -5.40 0.55 9.39
C PHE A 43 -4.78 -0.51 8.46
N GLY A 44 -3.55 -0.95 8.75
CA GLY A 44 -2.92 -2.09 8.09
C GLY A 44 -3.61 -3.40 8.46
N LEU A 45 -3.80 -4.28 7.48
CA LEU A 45 -4.36 -5.62 7.67
C LEU A 45 -3.71 -6.60 6.70
N SER A 46 -2.99 -7.57 7.24
CA SER A 46 -2.21 -8.53 6.46
C SER A 46 -3.02 -9.28 5.42
N ALA A 47 -2.39 -9.55 4.29
CA ALA A 47 -2.91 -10.31 3.15
C ALA A 47 -4.09 -9.67 2.42
N THR A 48 -4.54 -8.47 2.81
CA THR A 48 -5.66 -7.81 2.13
C THR A 48 -5.24 -7.19 0.80
N ARG A 49 -6.17 -7.16 -0.14
CA ARG A 49 -6.02 -6.69 -1.51
C ARG A 49 -6.80 -5.41 -1.73
N ILE A 50 -6.42 -4.64 -2.72
CA ILE A 50 -7.19 -3.46 -3.15
C ILE A 50 -8.46 -3.91 -3.86
N ALA A 51 -8.32 -4.84 -4.82
CA ALA A 51 -9.44 -5.39 -5.56
C ALA A 51 -10.23 -6.42 -4.74
N ARG A 52 -11.55 -6.40 -4.92
CA ARG A 52 -12.43 -7.43 -4.35
C ARG A 52 -12.23 -8.75 -5.04
N GLN A 53 -12.11 -9.80 -4.26
CA GLN A 53 -11.94 -11.14 -4.79
C GLN A 53 -13.27 -11.71 -5.27
N THR A 54 -13.22 -12.54 -6.30
CA THR A 54 -14.40 -13.22 -6.86
C THR A 54 -14.75 -14.48 -6.08
N LYS A 55 -13.76 -15.06 -5.38
CA LYS A 55 -13.92 -16.23 -4.52
C LYS A 55 -13.36 -15.97 -3.14
N PRO A 56 -13.99 -16.53 -2.09
CA PRO A 56 -13.42 -16.48 -0.74
C PRO A 56 -12.04 -17.13 -0.69
N SER A 57 -11.12 -16.53 0.08
CA SER A 57 -9.81 -17.10 0.34
C SER A 57 -9.92 -18.33 1.24
N GLU A 58 -9.52 -19.51 0.77
CA GLU A 58 -9.64 -20.76 1.50
C GLU A 58 -8.72 -20.82 2.73
N TRP A 59 -7.61 -20.05 2.69
CA TRP A 59 -6.56 -20.11 3.70
C TRP A 59 -6.69 -19.04 4.80
N TRP A 60 -7.39 -17.93 4.56
CA TRP A 60 -7.56 -16.86 5.54
C TRP A 60 -8.67 -15.87 5.16
N ALA A 61 -9.85 -15.98 5.79
CA ALA A 61 -11.01 -15.14 5.51
C ALA A 61 -10.75 -13.63 5.69
N GLN A 62 -9.77 -13.24 6.55
CA GLN A 62 -9.39 -11.85 6.73
C GLN A 62 -8.83 -11.22 5.45
N ALA A 63 -8.16 -12.01 4.60
CA ALA A 63 -7.61 -11.56 3.34
C ALA A 63 -8.68 -10.98 2.39
N ASP A 64 -9.96 -11.38 2.57
CA ASP A 64 -11.08 -10.91 1.74
C ASP A 64 -11.66 -9.56 2.18
N LYS A 65 -11.13 -8.98 3.26
CA LYS A 65 -11.46 -7.61 3.65
C LYS A 65 -10.69 -6.62 2.78
N ASP A 66 -11.20 -6.37 1.57
CA ASP A 66 -10.55 -5.47 0.61
C ASP A 66 -10.42 -4.03 1.14
N PHE A 67 -9.54 -3.24 0.50
CA PHE A 67 -9.30 -1.85 0.91
C PHE A 67 -10.54 -0.99 0.77
N ILE A 68 -11.41 -1.26 -0.22
CA ILE A 68 -12.65 -0.49 -0.46
C ILE A 68 -13.61 -0.65 0.70
N MET A 69 -13.79 -1.90 1.19
CA MET A 69 -14.61 -2.19 2.37
C MET A 69 -14.02 -1.54 3.61
N ARG A 70 -12.72 -1.68 3.83
CA ARG A 70 -12.03 -1.16 5.02
C ARG A 70 -11.97 0.37 5.06
N ALA A 71 -12.00 1.04 3.91
CA ALA A 71 -12.12 2.49 3.84
C ALA A 71 -13.43 3.00 4.47
N ASP A 72 -14.51 2.20 4.46
CA ASP A 72 -15.76 2.56 5.14
C ASP A 72 -15.61 2.57 6.67
N ASP A 73 -14.83 1.64 7.22
CA ASP A 73 -14.61 1.50 8.67
C ASP A 73 -13.66 2.55 9.25
N MET A 74 -12.91 3.26 8.42
CA MET A 74 -12.01 4.32 8.87
C MET A 74 -12.82 5.53 9.41
N PRO A 75 -12.43 6.15 10.54
CA PRO A 75 -13.15 7.32 11.07
C PRO A 75 -12.97 8.55 10.17
N SER A 76 -13.80 9.56 10.37
CA SER A 76 -13.64 10.87 9.72
C SER A 76 -12.53 11.70 10.37
N GLY A 77 -12.15 12.81 9.70
CA GLY A 77 -11.29 13.84 10.30
C GLY A 77 -9.79 13.57 10.17
N ALA A 78 -9.35 12.82 9.15
CA ALA A 78 -7.95 12.77 8.74
C ALA A 78 -7.52 14.10 8.11
N ASP A 79 -6.29 14.53 8.37
CA ASP A 79 -5.62 15.59 7.60
C ASP A 79 -4.87 15.01 6.39
N VAL A 80 -4.37 13.77 6.54
CA VAL A 80 -3.68 13.03 5.48
C VAL A 80 -4.18 11.58 5.50
N VAL A 81 -4.45 11.04 4.33
CA VAL A 81 -4.72 9.60 4.13
C VAL A 81 -3.64 9.02 3.25
N VAL A 82 -2.94 8.01 3.73
CA VAL A 82 -1.89 7.30 2.98
C VAL A 82 -2.42 5.93 2.60
N VAL A 83 -2.40 5.61 1.30
CA VAL A 83 -2.81 4.31 0.76
C VAL A 83 -1.57 3.55 0.31
N PHE A 84 -1.34 2.36 0.85
CA PHE A 84 -0.19 1.53 0.51
C PHE A 84 -0.60 0.07 0.32
N GLY A 85 -0.67 -0.40 -0.92
CA GLY A 85 -1.11 -1.75 -1.28
C GLY A 85 -0.83 -2.11 -2.73
N GLY A 86 -1.35 -3.27 -3.17
CA GLY A 86 -1.22 -3.79 -4.54
C GLY A 86 -0.26 -4.98 -4.65
N THR A 87 0.64 -5.20 -3.68
CA THR A 87 1.53 -6.36 -3.69
C THR A 87 0.77 -7.68 -3.52
N ASN A 88 -0.35 -7.68 -2.78
CA ASN A 88 -1.18 -8.86 -2.57
C ASN A 88 -2.13 -9.13 -3.74
N ASP A 89 -2.57 -8.09 -4.45
CA ASP A 89 -3.32 -8.25 -5.69
C ASP A 89 -2.48 -9.02 -6.73
N PHE A 90 -1.19 -8.67 -6.85
CA PHE A 90 -0.22 -9.42 -7.64
C PHE A 90 0.03 -10.84 -7.06
N GLY A 91 0.32 -10.92 -5.74
CA GLY A 91 0.84 -12.15 -5.11
C GLY A 91 -0.18 -13.28 -5.00
N HIS A 92 -1.42 -12.98 -4.68
CA HIS A 92 -2.46 -13.97 -4.44
C HIS A 92 -3.90 -13.45 -4.68
N GLY A 93 -4.06 -12.40 -5.50
CA GLY A 93 -5.37 -11.95 -5.94
C GLY A 93 -5.96 -12.85 -7.02
N ASP A 94 -7.29 -12.98 -7.06
CA ASP A 94 -8.03 -13.62 -8.14
C ASP A 94 -8.71 -12.61 -9.08
N ALA A 95 -8.71 -11.33 -8.69
CA ALA A 95 -9.18 -10.25 -9.53
C ALA A 95 -8.15 -9.95 -10.63
N PRO A 96 -8.55 -9.89 -11.90
CA PRO A 96 -7.64 -9.57 -13.00
C PRO A 96 -7.15 -8.12 -12.91
N LEU A 97 -6.03 -7.80 -13.56
CA LEU A 97 -5.55 -6.42 -13.66
C LEU A 97 -6.62 -5.49 -14.24
N GLY A 98 -7.37 -5.95 -15.24
CA GLY A 98 -8.41 -5.17 -15.92
C GLY A 98 -7.86 -4.07 -16.80
N GLU A 99 -8.75 -3.14 -17.18
CA GLU A 99 -8.46 -2.02 -18.06
C GLU A 99 -8.69 -0.68 -17.35
N PHE A 100 -8.00 0.36 -17.79
CA PHE A 100 -8.12 1.71 -17.19
C PHE A 100 -9.57 2.26 -17.20
N SER A 101 -10.41 1.80 -18.12
CA SER A 101 -11.81 2.19 -18.21
C SER A 101 -12.73 1.52 -17.19
N ASP A 102 -12.27 0.46 -16.51
CA ASP A 102 -13.08 -0.27 -15.54
C ASP A 102 -13.46 0.61 -14.34
N ARG A 103 -14.67 0.39 -13.81
CA ARG A 103 -15.23 1.18 -12.69
C ARG A 103 -15.92 0.29 -11.66
N THR A 104 -15.51 -0.99 -11.56
CA THR A 104 -16.02 -1.95 -10.58
C THR A 104 -14.91 -2.40 -9.66
N GLU A 105 -15.24 -2.93 -8.49
CA GLU A 105 -14.27 -3.43 -7.52
C GLU A 105 -13.62 -4.77 -7.88
N TYR A 106 -14.02 -5.42 -8.99
CA TYR A 106 -13.62 -6.79 -9.37
C TYR A 106 -12.47 -6.86 -10.38
N THR A 107 -11.87 -5.74 -10.73
CA THR A 107 -10.60 -5.66 -11.45
C THR A 107 -9.68 -4.70 -10.71
N PHE A 108 -8.37 -4.85 -10.83
CA PHE A 108 -7.44 -3.99 -10.09
C PHE A 108 -7.58 -2.52 -10.50
N PHE A 109 -7.63 -2.22 -11.81
CA PHE A 109 -7.87 -0.85 -12.29
C PHE A 109 -9.20 -0.29 -11.77
N GLY A 110 -10.28 -1.07 -11.88
CA GLY A 110 -11.59 -0.64 -11.42
C GLY A 110 -11.63 -0.39 -9.91
N ALA A 111 -11.02 -1.27 -9.12
CA ALA A 111 -10.91 -1.15 -7.68
C ALA A 111 -10.14 0.10 -7.24
N LEU A 112 -9.05 0.46 -7.95
CA LEU A 112 -8.34 1.71 -7.71
C LEU A 112 -9.25 2.93 -7.91
N HIS A 113 -10.03 2.96 -9.01
CA HIS A 113 -10.99 4.04 -9.27
C HIS A 113 -12.05 4.14 -8.17
N VAL A 114 -12.61 2.99 -7.76
CA VAL A 114 -13.62 2.94 -6.70
C VAL A 114 -13.04 3.40 -5.37
N LEU A 115 -11.86 2.89 -4.99
CA LEU A 115 -11.19 3.26 -3.74
C LEU A 115 -10.85 4.75 -3.67
N TYR A 116 -10.20 5.28 -4.71
CA TYR A 116 -9.77 6.69 -4.69
C TYR A 116 -10.96 7.64 -4.69
N THR A 117 -12.01 7.37 -5.48
CA THR A 117 -13.24 8.15 -5.45
C THR A 117 -13.91 8.11 -4.06
N LYS A 118 -13.95 6.93 -3.43
CA LYS A 118 -14.48 6.76 -2.06
C LYS A 118 -13.70 7.60 -1.05
N LEU A 119 -12.37 7.54 -1.08
CA LEU A 119 -11.51 8.30 -0.16
C LEU A 119 -11.64 9.81 -0.38
N ILE A 120 -11.65 10.27 -1.63
CA ILE A 120 -11.86 11.69 -1.96
C ILE A 120 -13.19 12.20 -1.39
N ASN A 121 -14.28 11.45 -1.59
CA ASN A 121 -15.59 11.81 -1.06
C ASN A 121 -15.65 11.79 0.48
N LYS A 122 -14.97 10.83 1.11
CA LYS A 122 -14.94 10.69 2.57
C LYS A 122 -14.07 11.72 3.27
N TYR A 123 -13.00 12.15 2.62
CA TYR A 123 -12.00 13.07 3.17
C TYR A 123 -11.73 14.26 2.24
N PRO A 124 -12.74 15.09 1.95
CA PRO A 124 -12.62 16.15 0.94
C PRO A 124 -11.56 17.22 1.26
N GLU A 125 -11.23 17.39 2.54
CA GLU A 125 -10.23 18.36 3.01
C GLU A 125 -8.85 17.75 3.26
N ALA A 126 -8.74 16.41 3.18
CA ALA A 126 -7.47 15.72 3.45
C ALA A 126 -6.58 15.65 2.21
N THR A 127 -5.29 15.64 2.41
CA THR A 127 -4.34 15.22 1.37
C THR A 127 -4.34 13.69 1.29
N ILE A 128 -4.77 13.12 0.16
CA ILE A 128 -4.69 11.68 -0.09
C ILE A 128 -3.41 11.40 -0.84
N VAL A 129 -2.56 10.53 -0.29
CA VAL A 129 -1.26 10.15 -0.86
C VAL A 129 -1.25 8.66 -1.15
N VAL A 130 -0.78 8.30 -2.33
CA VAL A 130 -0.65 6.91 -2.76
C VAL A 130 0.81 6.50 -2.74
N LEU A 131 1.12 5.34 -2.15
CA LEU A 131 2.43 4.70 -2.20
C LEU A 131 2.37 3.55 -3.20
N THR A 132 3.35 3.46 -4.10
CA THR A 132 3.50 2.28 -4.95
C THR A 132 4.07 1.11 -4.15
N PRO A 133 3.78 -0.16 -4.53
CA PRO A 133 4.45 -1.33 -3.97
C PRO A 133 5.99 -1.20 -3.98
N LEU A 134 6.63 -1.84 -3.01
CA LEU A 134 8.07 -2.09 -3.04
C LEU A 134 8.40 -3.20 -4.04
N HIS A 135 9.66 -3.28 -4.46
CA HIS A 135 10.18 -4.49 -5.09
C HIS A 135 10.05 -5.69 -4.15
N ARG A 136 9.88 -6.89 -4.71
CA ARG A 136 9.84 -8.15 -3.95
C ARG A 136 10.48 -9.28 -4.75
N ILE A 137 10.81 -10.38 -4.07
CA ILE A 137 11.22 -11.60 -4.76
C ILE A 137 10.04 -12.09 -5.63
N SER A 138 10.35 -12.65 -6.79
CA SER A 138 9.38 -13.16 -7.78
C SER A 138 8.45 -12.11 -8.38
N GLU A 139 8.79 -10.83 -8.35
CA GLU A 139 7.98 -9.71 -8.88
C GLU A 139 7.65 -9.80 -10.39
N ASN A 140 8.38 -10.65 -11.12
CA ASN A 140 8.16 -10.90 -12.56
C ASN A 140 7.35 -12.17 -12.84
N ALA A 141 6.77 -12.80 -11.80
CA ALA A 141 5.94 -13.98 -11.98
C ALA A 141 4.71 -13.66 -12.85
N VAL A 142 4.30 -14.63 -13.67
CA VAL A 142 3.08 -14.59 -14.50
C VAL A 142 2.03 -15.59 -14.02
N VAL A 143 2.37 -16.35 -12.98
CA VAL A 143 1.46 -17.19 -12.19
C VAL A 143 1.71 -16.84 -10.74
N ASN A 144 0.65 -16.49 -10.02
CA ASN A 144 0.74 -16.05 -8.63
C ASN A 144 0.80 -17.23 -7.64
N GLU A 145 0.89 -16.91 -6.35
CA GLU A 145 1.08 -17.88 -5.25
C GLU A 145 -0.09 -18.87 -5.09
N ILE A 146 -1.27 -18.55 -5.64
CA ILE A 146 -2.46 -19.43 -5.65
C ILE A 146 -2.70 -20.12 -7.00
N GLY A 147 -1.71 -20.06 -7.90
CA GLY A 147 -1.75 -20.79 -9.19
C GLY A 147 -2.57 -20.11 -10.29
N LEU A 148 -2.94 -18.86 -10.14
CA LEU A 148 -3.68 -18.10 -11.15
C LEU A 148 -2.75 -17.24 -12.01
N GLU A 149 -3.15 -16.97 -13.26
CA GLU A 149 -2.45 -16.02 -14.10
C GLU A 149 -2.45 -14.63 -13.46
N THR A 150 -1.29 -13.98 -13.52
CA THR A 150 -1.10 -12.60 -13.08
C THR A 150 -0.22 -11.86 -14.09
N LYS A 151 -0.09 -10.55 -13.92
CA LYS A 151 0.88 -9.74 -14.65
C LYS A 151 2.06 -9.45 -13.73
N PRO A 152 3.27 -9.16 -14.25
CA PRO A 152 4.39 -8.69 -13.43
C PRO A 152 3.97 -7.54 -12.50
N LEU A 153 4.54 -7.47 -11.29
CA LEU A 153 4.18 -6.44 -10.30
C LEU A 153 4.33 -5.01 -10.85
N ALA A 154 5.27 -4.80 -11.78
CA ALA A 154 5.44 -3.52 -12.47
C ALA A 154 4.16 -3.02 -13.18
N GLU A 155 3.30 -3.92 -13.68
CA GLU A 155 2.03 -3.56 -14.31
C GLU A 155 1.02 -3.02 -13.26
N TYR A 156 1.01 -3.59 -12.06
CA TYR A 156 0.22 -3.09 -10.93
C TYR A 156 0.72 -1.73 -10.47
N VAL A 157 2.04 -1.53 -10.41
CA VAL A 157 2.65 -0.22 -10.11
C VAL A 157 2.23 0.82 -11.15
N CYS A 158 2.29 0.48 -12.45
CA CYS A 158 1.83 1.35 -13.53
C CYS A 158 0.35 1.70 -13.39
N ALA A 159 -0.51 0.72 -13.05
CA ALA A 159 -1.95 0.94 -12.85
C ALA A 159 -2.20 1.92 -11.70
N ILE A 160 -1.54 1.74 -10.54
CA ILE A 160 -1.62 2.63 -9.38
C ILE A 160 -1.27 4.07 -9.77
N LYS A 161 -0.13 4.26 -10.43
CA LYS A 161 0.34 5.60 -10.86
C LYS A 161 -0.63 6.25 -11.82
N LYS A 162 -1.09 5.50 -12.82
CA LYS A 162 -2.01 6.01 -13.86
C LYS A 162 -3.36 6.44 -13.28
N VAL A 163 -3.93 5.65 -12.35
CA VAL A 163 -5.21 6.00 -11.72
C VAL A 163 -5.05 7.15 -10.72
N ALA A 164 -3.95 7.16 -9.94
CA ALA A 164 -3.67 8.28 -9.04
C ALA A 164 -3.50 9.60 -9.82
N GLU A 165 -2.77 9.60 -10.94
CA GLU A 165 -2.62 10.75 -11.83
C GLU A 165 -3.98 11.25 -12.35
N TYR A 166 -4.88 10.34 -12.75
CA TYR A 166 -6.22 10.70 -13.22
C TYR A 166 -7.02 11.50 -12.18
N TYR A 167 -6.86 11.17 -10.89
CA TYR A 167 -7.50 11.89 -9.77
C TYR A 167 -6.63 12.99 -9.16
N SER A 168 -5.49 13.33 -9.77
CA SER A 168 -4.53 14.32 -9.27
C SER A 168 -4.04 14.03 -7.84
N LEU A 169 -3.91 12.75 -7.48
CA LEU A 169 -3.40 12.32 -6.18
C LEU A 169 -1.87 12.27 -6.21
N PRO A 170 -1.17 12.86 -5.22
CA PRO A 170 0.26 12.72 -5.07
C PRO A 170 0.68 11.26 -4.93
N VAL A 171 1.74 10.85 -5.63
CA VAL A 171 2.29 9.49 -5.57
C VAL A 171 3.72 9.51 -5.05
N LEU A 172 3.97 8.85 -3.92
CA LEU A 172 5.32 8.47 -3.51
C LEU A 172 5.67 7.14 -4.20
N ASP A 173 6.46 7.22 -5.26
CA ASP A 173 6.86 6.05 -6.06
C ASP A 173 7.97 5.26 -5.35
N LEU A 174 7.61 4.48 -4.32
CA LEU A 174 8.55 3.63 -3.58
C LEU A 174 9.20 2.57 -4.47
N TRP A 175 8.54 2.14 -5.54
CA TRP A 175 9.15 1.26 -6.54
C TRP A 175 10.45 1.86 -7.08
N SER A 176 10.44 3.14 -7.40
CA SER A 176 11.60 3.81 -8.00
C SER A 176 12.58 4.40 -6.98
N VAL A 177 12.10 4.83 -5.79
CA VAL A 177 12.93 5.65 -4.89
C VAL A 177 13.24 5.02 -3.53
N SER A 178 12.67 3.83 -3.22
CA SER A 178 12.93 3.19 -1.92
C SER A 178 14.38 2.75 -1.75
N GLY A 179 15.04 2.33 -2.82
CA GLY A 179 16.35 1.68 -2.76
C GLY A 179 16.26 0.30 -2.09
N MET A 180 15.11 -0.38 -2.21
CA MET A 180 14.82 -1.66 -1.54
C MET A 180 14.50 -2.73 -2.58
N GLN A 181 15.54 -3.20 -3.32
CA GLN A 181 15.44 -4.28 -4.29
C GLN A 181 16.02 -5.58 -3.68
N PRO A 182 15.18 -6.53 -3.23
CA PRO A 182 15.64 -7.72 -2.50
C PRO A 182 16.36 -8.76 -3.37
N SER A 183 16.43 -8.58 -4.68
CA SER A 183 17.32 -9.38 -5.53
C SER A 183 18.81 -9.10 -5.27
N VAL A 184 19.12 -7.96 -4.63
CA VAL A 184 20.44 -7.60 -4.14
C VAL A 184 20.61 -8.15 -2.72
N GLU A 185 21.54 -9.09 -2.52
CA GLU A 185 21.71 -9.84 -1.26
C GLU A 185 21.85 -8.92 -0.02
N MET A 186 22.61 -7.83 -0.12
CA MET A 186 22.76 -6.87 0.97
C MET A 186 21.41 -6.23 1.35
N ILE A 187 20.59 -5.89 0.38
CA ILE A 187 19.25 -5.32 0.61
C ILE A 187 18.34 -6.36 1.24
N LYS A 188 18.34 -7.58 0.71
CA LYS A 188 17.58 -8.68 1.27
C LYS A 188 17.91 -8.91 2.73
N THR A 189 19.17 -9.11 3.05
CA THR A 189 19.60 -9.43 4.42
C THR A 189 19.38 -8.32 5.43
N THR A 190 19.45 -7.05 5.02
CA THR A 190 19.37 -5.91 5.94
C THR A 190 17.98 -5.26 5.99
N LEU A 191 17.28 -5.18 4.85
CA LEU A 191 16.06 -4.37 4.73
C LEU A 191 14.80 -5.19 4.48
N MET A 192 14.90 -6.37 3.84
CA MET A 192 13.76 -7.20 3.43
C MET A 192 14.10 -8.69 3.57
N PRO A 193 14.24 -9.22 4.80
CA PRO A 193 14.83 -10.56 5.03
C PRO A 193 14.09 -11.72 4.35
N ASP A 194 12.77 -11.64 4.25
CA ASP A 194 11.95 -12.64 3.55
C ASP A 194 11.74 -12.31 2.06
N GLY A 195 12.30 -11.18 1.59
CA GLY A 195 12.17 -10.71 0.21
C GLY A 195 10.85 -10.01 -0.10
N LEU A 196 10.03 -9.70 0.90
CA LEU A 196 8.74 -9.02 0.77
C LEU A 196 8.55 -7.97 1.87
N HIS A 197 8.67 -8.35 3.13
CA HIS A 197 8.38 -7.48 4.27
C HIS A 197 9.63 -6.72 4.74
N PRO A 198 9.49 -5.42 5.02
CA PRO A 198 10.59 -4.63 5.56
C PRO A 198 10.98 -5.07 6.97
N SER A 199 12.29 -5.15 7.24
CA SER A 199 12.84 -5.18 8.60
C SER A 199 12.65 -3.82 9.29
N ASP A 200 13.06 -3.69 10.57
CA ASP A 200 13.07 -2.39 11.26
C ASP A 200 13.81 -1.32 10.46
N ALA A 201 14.95 -1.66 9.87
CA ALA A 201 15.73 -0.74 9.04
C ALA A 201 15.00 -0.38 7.72
N GLY A 202 14.31 -1.36 7.11
CA GLY A 202 13.47 -1.14 5.94
C GLY A 202 12.26 -0.26 6.24
N ALA A 203 11.58 -0.52 7.35
CA ALA A 203 10.45 0.26 7.83
C ALA A 203 10.84 1.72 8.12
N LYS A 204 11.97 1.93 8.79
CA LYS A 204 12.53 3.28 9.00
C LYS A 204 12.78 4.00 7.67
N ARG A 205 13.35 3.32 6.68
CA ARG A 205 13.60 3.91 5.36
C ARG A 205 12.30 4.35 4.67
N ILE A 206 11.23 3.58 4.76
CA ILE A 206 9.91 3.97 4.23
C ILE A 206 9.40 5.22 4.95
N ALA A 207 9.49 5.26 6.27
CA ALA A 207 9.07 6.41 7.09
C ALA A 207 9.79 7.69 6.68
N GLU A 208 11.13 7.64 6.53
CA GLU A 208 11.96 8.77 6.10
C GLU A 208 11.58 9.25 4.69
N ARG A 209 11.34 8.33 3.73
CA ARG A 209 10.91 8.70 2.38
C ARG A 209 9.55 9.38 2.40
N LEU A 210 8.60 8.84 3.17
CA LEU A 210 7.26 9.42 3.29
C LEU A 210 7.30 10.81 3.97
N ALA A 211 8.06 10.96 5.05
CA ALA A 211 8.20 12.25 5.74
C ALA A 211 8.80 13.31 4.81
N GLY A 212 9.87 12.97 4.09
CA GLY A 212 10.47 13.86 3.10
C GLY A 212 9.50 14.23 1.97
N PHE A 213 8.75 13.26 1.44
CA PHE A 213 7.76 13.50 0.40
C PHE A 213 6.64 14.43 0.86
N LEU A 214 6.05 14.16 2.02
CA LEU A 214 4.97 15.00 2.57
C LEU A 214 5.44 16.42 2.94
N SER A 215 6.71 16.60 3.28
CA SER A 215 7.25 17.92 3.64
C SER A 215 7.25 18.92 2.47
N ILE A 216 7.25 18.42 1.23
CA ILE A 216 7.27 19.25 0.01
C ILE A 216 5.90 19.44 -0.65
N LEU A 217 4.84 18.79 -0.14
CA LEU A 217 3.45 19.04 -0.48
C LEU A 217 2.86 20.18 0.35
#